data_e1a6d16cbac602f93901df2ba19625da
#
_entry.id   e1a6d16cbac602f93901df2ba19625da
#
_cell.length_a   1.000
_cell.length_b   1.000
_cell.length_c   1.000
_cell.angle_alpha   90.00
_cell.angle_beta   90.00
_cell.angle_gamma   90.00
#
_symmetry.space_group_name_H-M   'P 1'
#
loop_
_entity.id
_entity.type
_entity.pdbx_description
1 polymer ?
#
loop_
_entity_poly.entity_id
_entity_poly.type
_entity_poly.pdbx_seq_one_letter_code
_entity_poly.pdbx_strand_id
1 'polypeptide(L)'
;MIEAKSILDFWFIECSPKMWFKKSDEFDALIRNRFLNSIKKSLKTNIDDVNIALDTYLSLIILLDQFTRNVFRNSSKSFEGDNKAVKLTKIAIDNNFIKGSNHHYNSFFLMPLMHSENILDHKLGLPLFKKFTNENTFKFAVKHKYIIDKFDRFPHRNNVLGRISTKSELEFLTLPGSRF
;
A
#
# COMPACT_ATOMS: atom_id res chain seq x y z
N MET A 1 -10.45 -15.18 -13.52
CA MET A 1 -9.74 -13.90 -13.67
C MET A 1 -10.05 -13.02 -12.46
N ILE A 2 -9.15 -12.11 -12.09
CA ILE A 2 -9.46 -11.03 -11.13
C ILE A 2 -10.20 -9.97 -11.93
N GLU A 3 -11.39 -9.60 -11.48
CA GLU A 3 -12.20 -8.58 -12.17
C GLU A 3 -11.70 -7.19 -11.78
N ALA A 4 -10.71 -6.68 -12.51
CA ALA A 4 -10.08 -5.39 -12.26
C ALA A 4 -11.12 -4.26 -12.14
N LYS A 5 -12.08 -4.23 -13.05
CA LYS A 5 -13.16 -3.23 -13.07
C LYS A 5 -13.93 -3.18 -11.74
N SER A 6 -14.37 -4.32 -11.21
CA SER A 6 -15.13 -4.37 -9.95
C SER A 6 -14.34 -3.80 -8.76
N ILE A 7 -13.03 -4.04 -8.71
CA ILE A 7 -12.15 -3.54 -7.65
C ILE A 7 -11.97 -2.04 -7.79
N LEU A 8 -11.70 -1.54 -9.00
CA LEU A 8 -11.48 -0.13 -9.26
C LEU A 8 -12.76 0.69 -9.09
N ASP A 9 -13.91 0.19 -9.55
CA ASP A 9 -15.21 0.84 -9.35
C ASP A 9 -15.52 0.94 -7.84
N PHE A 10 -15.32 -0.13 -7.07
CA PHE A 10 -15.49 -0.08 -5.62
C PHE A 10 -14.59 0.97 -4.99
N TRP A 11 -13.28 0.93 -5.32
CA TRP A 11 -12.30 1.77 -4.64
C TRP A 11 -12.40 3.25 -5.01
N PHE A 12 -12.62 3.57 -6.28
CA PHE A 12 -12.57 4.95 -6.78
C PHE A 12 -13.93 5.60 -7.05
N ILE A 13 -15.01 4.81 -7.13
CA ILE A 13 -16.36 5.32 -7.41
C ILE A 13 -17.27 5.16 -6.20
N GLU A 14 -17.35 3.94 -5.60
CA GLU A 14 -18.22 3.70 -4.44
C GLU A 14 -17.63 4.26 -3.14
N CYS A 15 -16.29 4.21 -2.97
CA CYS A 15 -15.61 4.73 -1.79
C CYS A 15 -15.26 6.21 -1.93
N SER A 16 -15.51 7.00 -0.90
CA SER A 16 -14.97 8.36 -0.82
C SER A 16 -13.50 8.35 -0.36
N PRO A 17 -12.69 9.36 -0.71
CA PRO A 17 -11.30 9.46 -0.26
C PRO A 17 -11.11 9.41 1.25
N LYS A 18 -12.10 9.85 2.02
CA LYS A 18 -12.08 9.77 3.49
C LYS A 18 -12.15 8.34 4.01
N MET A 19 -12.77 7.42 3.26
CA MET A 19 -12.91 6.02 3.67
C MET A 19 -11.59 5.25 3.55
N TRP A 20 -10.73 5.59 2.59
CA TRP A 20 -9.50 4.84 2.33
C TRP A 20 -8.55 4.78 3.52
N PHE A 21 -8.51 5.85 4.33
CA PHE A 21 -7.54 6.00 5.43
C PHE A 21 -8.20 6.02 6.81
N LYS A 22 -9.55 5.91 6.86
CA LYS A 22 -10.28 5.84 8.13
C LYS A 22 -10.39 4.40 8.59
N LYS A 23 -9.96 4.12 9.82
CA LYS A 23 -10.21 2.81 10.44
C LYS A 23 -11.70 2.65 10.71
N SER A 24 -12.31 1.59 10.17
CA SER A 24 -13.72 1.23 10.39
C SER A 24 -13.87 -0.28 10.26
N ASP A 25 -14.41 -0.90 11.31
CA ASP A 25 -14.66 -2.34 11.34
C ASP A 25 -15.76 -2.73 10.33
N GLU A 26 -16.74 -1.84 10.09
CA GLU A 26 -17.77 -2.03 9.08
C GLU A 26 -17.18 -2.00 7.66
N PHE A 27 -16.24 -1.08 7.40
CA PHE A 27 -15.59 -0.99 6.12
C PHE A 27 -14.65 -2.19 5.87
N ASP A 28 -13.93 -2.61 6.91
CA ASP A 28 -13.10 -3.81 6.86
C ASP A 28 -13.94 -5.08 6.59
N ALA A 29 -15.12 -5.19 7.21
CA ALA A 29 -16.07 -6.28 6.97
C ALA A 29 -16.65 -6.24 5.54
N LEU A 30 -16.98 -5.05 5.02
CA LEU A 30 -17.46 -4.87 3.64
C LEU A 30 -16.41 -5.35 2.62
N ILE A 31 -15.14 -4.92 2.76
CA ILE A 31 -14.05 -5.37 1.90
C ILE A 31 -13.86 -6.88 2.02
N ARG A 32 -13.88 -7.43 3.22
CA ARG A 32 -13.77 -8.87 3.45
C ARG A 32 -14.87 -9.65 2.73
N ASN A 33 -16.11 -9.23 2.87
CA ASN A 33 -17.25 -9.93 2.28
C ASN A 33 -17.20 -9.90 0.73
N ARG A 34 -16.80 -8.78 0.15
CA ARG A 34 -16.76 -8.63 -1.32
C ARG A 34 -15.51 -9.22 -1.97
N PHE A 35 -14.35 -9.09 -1.33
CA PHE A 35 -13.06 -9.28 -2.01
C PHE A 35 -12.11 -10.29 -1.38
N LEU A 36 -12.47 -11.00 -0.29
CA LEU A 36 -11.57 -11.97 0.35
C LEU A 36 -11.02 -13.02 -0.63
N ASN A 37 -11.86 -13.54 -1.53
CA ASN A 37 -11.43 -14.53 -2.52
C ASN A 37 -10.47 -13.92 -3.56
N SER A 38 -10.71 -12.67 -3.98
CA SER A 38 -9.82 -11.94 -4.89
C SER A 38 -8.48 -11.65 -4.23
N ILE A 39 -8.45 -11.28 -2.94
CA ILE A 39 -7.23 -11.11 -2.15
C ILE A 39 -6.44 -12.43 -2.10
N LYS A 40 -7.08 -13.54 -1.69
CA LYS A 40 -6.43 -14.85 -1.62
C LYS A 40 -5.87 -15.30 -2.97
N LYS A 41 -6.56 -14.99 -4.05
CA LYS A 41 -6.13 -15.29 -5.41
C LYS A 41 -4.93 -14.41 -5.80
N SER A 42 -4.98 -13.10 -5.55
CA SER A 42 -3.88 -12.19 -5.88
C SER A 42 -2.58 -12.54 -5.14
N LEU A 43 -2.68 -12.98 -3.87
CA LEU A 43 -1.53 -13.45 -3.10
C LEU A 43 -0.85 -14.68 -3.75
N LYS A 44 -1.61 -15.55 -4.44
CA LYS A 44 -1.10 -16.74 -5.11
C LYS A 44 -0.71 -16.52 -6.58
N THR A 45 -1.20 -15.44 -7.22
CA THR A 45 -0.95 -15.17 -8.63
C THR A 45 0.54 -14.91 -8.87
N ASN A 46 1.13 -15.58 -9.87
CA ASN A 46 2.46 -15.22 -10.33
C ASN A 46 2.37 -13.93 -11.16
N ILE A 47 3.22 -12.96 -10.86
CA ILE A 47 3.22 -11.66 -11.57
C ILE A 47 3.59 -11.84 -13.04
N ASP A 48 4.47 -12.78 -13.34
CA ASP A 48 4.94 -13.01 -14.71
C ASP A 48 3.83 -13.53 -15.65
N ASP A 49 2.75 -14.09 -15.07
CA ASP A 49 1.56 -14.55 -15.80
C ASP A 49 0.48 -13.46 -15.96
N VAL A 50 0.73 -12.26 -15.44
CA VAL A 50 -0.25 -11.17 -15.45
C VAL A 50 -0.09 -10.33 -16.72
N ASN A 51 -1.19 -10.18 -17.48
CA ASN A 51 -1.21 -9.25 -18.61
C ASN A 51 -0.90 -7.82 -18.16
N ILE A 52 0.08 -7.19 -18.80
CA ILE A 52 0.53 -5.83 -18.49
C ILE A 52 -0.50 -4.83 -19.00
N ALA A 53 -1.41 -4.44 -18.11
CA ALA A 53 -2.42 -3.43 -18.36
C ALA A 53 -2.61 -2.57 -17.10
N LEU A 54 -2.85 -1.28 -17.27
CA LEU A 54 -2.97 -0.30 -16.18
C LEU A 54 -3.97 -0.75 -15.11
N ASP A 55 -5.21 -1.06 -15.53
CA ASP A 55 -6.29 -1.43 -14.61
C ASP A 55 -6.01 -2.75 -13.89
N THR A 56 -5.38 -3.71 -14.58
CA THR A 56 -4.99 -4.99 -13.98
C THR A 56 -3.96 -4.78 -12.86
N TYR A 57 -2.92 -3.99 -13.14
CA TYR A 57 -1.86 -3.74 -12.17
C TYR A 57 -2.36 -2.91 -10.99
N LEU A 58 -3.15 -1.85 -11.24
CA LEU A 58 -3.69 -1.02 -10.17
C LEU A 58 -4.63 -1.83 -9.26
N SER A 59 -5.51 -2.66 -9.83
CA SER A 59 -6.41 -3.50 -9.05
C SER A 59 -5.66 -4.54 -8.21
N LEU A 60 -4.60 -5.14 -8.74
CA LEU A 60 -3.74 -6.06 -7.99
C LEU A 60 -3.01 -5.36 -6.85
N ILE A 61 -2.48 -4.15 -7.08
CA ILE A 61 -1.83 -3.36 -6.04
C ILE A 61 -2.83 -3.03 -4.92
N ILE A 62 -4.05 -2.60 -5.25
CA ILE A 62 -5.10 -2.33 -4.26
C ILE A 62 -5.43 -3.58 -3.44
N LEU A 63 -5.57 -4.74 -4.06
CA LEU A 63 -5.80 -6.00 -3.35
C LEU A 63 -4.67 -6.35 -2.40
N LEU A 64 -3.42 -6.22 -2.85
CA LEU A 64 -2.22 -6.68 -2.14
C LEU A 64 -1.71 -5.69 -1.08
N ASP A 65 -1.89 -4.39 -1.30
CA ASP A 65 -1.36 -3.35 -0.42
C ASP A 65 -2.44 -2.70 0.46
N GLN A 66 -3.67 -2.52 -0.03
CA GLN A 66 -4.73 -1.84 0.70
C GLN A 66 -5.69 -2.85 1.35
N PHE A 67 -6.31 -3.74 0.56
CA PHE A 67 -7.33 -4.65 1.08
C PHE A 67 -6.78 -5.67 2.07
N THR A 68 -5.52 -6.09 1.94
CA THR A 68 -4.86 -6.92 2.95
C THR A 68 -4.80 -6.23 4.30
N ARG A 69 -4.51 -4.90 4.33
CA ARG A 69 -4.47 -4.12 5.57
C ARG A 69 -5.83 -3.98 6.22
N ASN A 70 -6.90 -3.87 5.44
CA ASN A 70 -8.26 -3.85 5.97
C ASN A 70 -8.66 -5.25 6.51
N VAL A 71 -8.57 -6.27 5.64
CA VAL A 71 -9.13 -7.61 5.93
C VAL A 71 -8.33 -8.38 7.00
N PHE A 72 -7.03 -8.15 7.09
CA PHE A 72 -6.14 -8.85 8.03
C PHE A 72 -5.55 -7.92 9.09
N ARG A 73 -6.26 -6.85 9.43
CA ARG A 73 -5.83 -5.89 10.46
C ARG A 73 -5.37 -6.58 11.73
N ASN A 74 -4.29 -6.09 12.33
CA ASN A 74 -3.64 -6.65 13.52
C ASN A 74 -3.06 -8.07 13.32
N SER A 75 -2.82 -8.49 12.09
CA SER A 75 -2.18 -9.75 11.75
C SER A 75 -1.01 -9.53 10.79
N SER A 76 0.02 -10.38 10.85
CA SER A 76 1.14 -10.37 9.89
C SER A 76 0.69 -10.54 8.43
N LYS A 77 -0.47 -11.18 8.22
CA LYS A 77 -1.08 -11.32 6.89
C LYS A 77 -1.43 -9.99 6.22
N SER A 78 -1.56 -8.90 7.00
CA SER A 78 -1.78 -7.55 6.43
C SER A 78 -0.63 -7.07 5.56
N PHE A 79 0.57 -7.64 5.72
CA PHE A 79 1.78 -7.29 4.98
C PHE A 79 2.24 -8.38 3.99
N GLU A 80 1.49 -9.49 3.87
CA GLU A 80 1.85 -10.64 3.03
C GLU A 80 1.98 -10.26 1.55
N GLY A 81 1.21 -9.26 1.10
CA GLY A 81 1.20 -8.76 -0.27
C GLY A 81 2.26 -7.71 -0.60
N ASP A 82 2.95 -7.13 0.41
CA ASP A 82 3.78 -5.92 0.23
C ASP A 82 4.87 -6.09 -0.82
N ASN A 83 5.67 -7.16 -0.75
CA ASN A 83 6.76 -7.39 -1.72
C ASN A 83 6.24 -7.54 -3.15
N LYS A 84 5.09 -8.19 -3.31
CA LYS A 84 4.46 -8.38 -4.61
C LYS A 84 3.91 -7.06 -5.15
N ALA A 85 3.28 -6.24 -4.30
CA ALA A 85 2.80 -4.92 -4.65
C ALA A 85 3.95 -3.98 -5.08
N VAL A 86 5.09 -4.00 -4.37
CA VAL A 86 6.31 -3.26 -4.78
C VAL A 86 6.80 -3.69 -6.16
N LYS A 87 6.85 -5.00 -6.46
CA LYS A 87 7.25 -5.50 -7.77
C LYS A 87 6.30 -5.00 -8.88
N LEU A 88 4.99 -5.07 -8.65
CA LEU A 88 3.98 -4.54 -9.58
C LEU A 88 4.13 -3.04 -9.80
N THR A 89 4.40 -2.26 -8.75
CA THR A 89 4.65 -0.82 -8.85
C THR A 89 5.86 -0.52 -9.72
N LYS A 90 6.98 -1.25 -9.56
CA LYS A 90 8.18 -1.05 -10.39
C LYS A 90 7.89 -1.33 -11.87
N ILE A 91 7.18 -2.42 -12.16
CA ILE A 91 6.75 -2.73 -13.54
C ILE A 91 5.80 -1.64 -14.08
N ALA A 92 4.90 -1.09 -13.25
CA ALA A 92 4.02 0.00 -13.65
C ALA A 92 4.79 1.30 -13.97
N ILE A 93 5.88 1.57 -13.25
CA ILE A 93 6.80 2.69 -13.54
C ILE A 93 7.47 2.48 -14.91
N ASP A 94 8.04 1.31 -15.15
CA ASP A 94 8.74 0.96 -16.39
C ASP A 94 7.81 1.02 -17.62
N ASN A 95 6.52 0.72 -17.42
CA ASN A 95 5.49 0.82 -18.46
C ASN A 95 4.79 2.18 -18.55
N ASN A 96 5.28 3.20 -17.84
CA ASN A 96 4.72 4.57 -17.85
C ASN A 96 3.22 4.64 -17.48
N PHE A 97 2.76 3.79 -16.56
CA PHE A 97 1.37 3.84 -16.06
C PHE A 97 1.13 5.02 -15.12
N ILE A 98 2.19 5.51 -14.46
CA ILE A 98 2.15 6.63 -13.52
C ILE A 98 2.39 7.91 -14.29
N LYS A 99 1.30 8.58 -14.66
CA LYS A 99 1.34 9.78 -15.50
C LYS A 99 0.07 10.63 -15.37
N GLY A 100 0.11 11.82 -15.95
CA GLY A 100 -1.05 12.72 -16.01
C GLY A 100 -1.47 13.25 -14.65
N SER A 101 -2.71 13.72 -14.56
CA SER A 101 -3.27 14.44 -13.40
C SER A 101 -4.18 13.60 -12.50
N ASN A 102 -4.31 12.30 -12.74
CA ASN A 102 -5.09 11.45 -11.84
C ASN A 102 -4.28 11.12 -10.57
N HIS A 103 -4.26 12.09 -9.65
CA HIS A 103 -3.48 11.97 -8.41
C HIS A 103 -3.88 10.78 -7.55
N HIS A 104 -5.14 10.34 -7.57
CA HIS A 104 -5.58 9.18 -6.80
C HIS A 104 -4.99 7.89 -7.36
N TYR A 105 -5.09 7.64 -8.68
CA TYR A 105 -4.51 6.47 -9.32
C TYR A 105 -2.99 6.43 -9.09
N ASN A 106 -2.31 7.55 -9.34
CA ASN A 106 -0.87 7.66 -9.13
C ASN A 106 -0.47 7.40 -7.67
N SER A 107 -1.26 7.90 -6.71
CA SER A 107 -1.00 7.65 -5.28
C SER A 107 -1.04 6.15 -4.96
N PHE A 108 -2.09 5.44 -5.40
CA PHE A 108 -2.20 4.01 -5.12
C PHE A 108 -1.17 3.17 -5.87
N PHE A 109 -0.78 3.55 -7.10
CA PHE A 109 0.36 2.93 -7.76
C PHE A 109 1.66 3.05 -6.98
N LEU A 110 1.89 4.20 -6.34
CA LEU A 110 3.14 4.51 -5.64
C LEU A 110 3.17 4.07 -4.17
N MET A 111 2.00 3.88 -3.52
CA MET A 111 1.91 3.53 -2.11
C MET A 111 2.75 2.31 -1.69
N PRO A 112 2.87 1.23 -2.47
CA PRO A 112 3.73 0.12 -2.10
C PRO A 112 5.19 0.52 -1.85
N LEU A 113 5.72 1.51 -2.59
CA LEU A 113 7.08 2.02 -2.34
C LEU A 113 7.19 2.78 -1.02
N MET A 114 6.12 3.50 -0.62
CA MET A 114 6.05 4.18 0.67
C MET A 114 5.91 3.19 1.84
N HIS A 115 5.28 2.05 1.61
CA HIS A 115 5.05 1.01 2.61
C HIS A 115 6.21 0.01 2.73
N SER A 116 7.16 0.04 1.81
CA SER A 116 8.34 -0.85 1.82
C SER A 116 9.28 -0.53 3.00
N GLU A 117 9.90 -1.55 3.57
CA GLU A 117 10.99 -1.37 4.55
C GLU A 117 12.38 -1.30 3.85
N ASN A 118 12.43 -1.21 2.53
CA ASN A 118 13.67 -1.04 1.77
C ASN A 118 13.87 0.45 1.41
N ILE A 119 14.96 1.05 1.88
CA ILE A 119 15.29 2.46 1.63
C ILE A 119 15.40 2.81 0.13
N LEU A 120 15.78 1.85 -0.72
CA LEU A 120 15.89 2.08 -2.16
C LEU A 120 14.51 2.31 -2.80
N ASP A 121 13.45 1.67 -2.28
CA ASP A 121 12.09 1.88 -2.74
C ASP A 121 11.61 3.30 -2.40
N HIS A 122 11.96 3.82 -1.23
CA HIS A 122 11.69 5.22 -0.87
C HIS A 122 12.45 6.21 -1.73
N LYS A 123 13.74 5.92 -2.04
CA LYS A 123 14.55 6.76 -2.93
C LYS A 123 13.96 6.81 -4.35
N LEU A 124 13.49 5.67 -4.85
CA LEU A 124 12.79 5.58 -6.14
C LEU A 124 11.46 6.33 -6.12
N GLY A 125 10.64 6.12 -5.07
CA GLY A 125 9.27 6.62 -4.99
C GLY A 125 9.19 8.12 -4.73
N LEU A 126 10.05 8.69 -3.88
CA LEU A 126 9.90 10.06 -3.39
C LEU A 126 9.80 11.14 -4.50
N PRO A 127 10.67 11.14 -5.54
CA PRO A 127 10.54 12.08 -6.65
C PRO A 127 9.24 11.86 -7.46
N LEU A 128 8.76 10.62 -7.56
CA LEU A 128 7.51 10.29 -8.25
C LEU A 128 6.30 10.77 -7.45
N PHE A 129 6.28 10.58 -6.13
CA PHE A 129 5.26 11.15 -5.26
C PHE A 129 5.18 12.68 -5.41
N LYS A 130 6.33 13.36 -5.37
CA LYS A 130 6.39 14.82 -5.56
C LYS A 130 5.81 15.27 -6.90
N LYS A 131 6.08 14.52 -7.97
CA LYS A 131 5.69 14.88 -9.33
C LYS A 131 4.23 14.55 -9.67
N PHE A 132 3.71 13.41 -9.18
CA PHE A 132 2.47 12.82 -9.69
C PHE A 132 1.34 12.73 -8.66
N THR A 133 1.59 13.09 -7.39
CA THR A 133 0.56 13.06 -6.36
C THR A 133 0.29 14.46 -5.78
N ASN A 134 -0.73 14.55 -4.92
CA ASN A 134 -0.98 15.81 -4.20
C ASN A 134 0.04 16.00 -3.06
N GLU A 135 0.13 17.25 -2.58
CA GLU A 135 1.07 17.64 -1.52
C GLU A 135 0.91 16.82 -0.24
N ASN A 136 -0.32 16.48 0.13
CA ASN A 136 -0.57 15.71 1.34
C ASN A 136 0.00 14.29 1.23
N THR A 137 -0.23 13.60 0.11
CA THR A 137 0.35 12.27 -0.15
C THR A 137 1.87 12.32 -0.16
N PHE A 138 2.46 13.35 -0.78
CA PHE A 138 3.91 13.55 -0.77
C PHE A 138 4.45 13.75 0.65
N LYS A 139 3.78 14.55 1.50
CA LYS A 139 4.16 14.73 2.92
C LYS A 139 4.15 13.40 3.68
N PHE A 140 3.18 12.52 3.41
CA PHE A 140 3.15 11.18 4.01
C PHE A 140 4.32 10.32 3.53
N ALA A 141 4.66 10.36 2.23
CA ALA A 141 5.83 9.62 1.71
C ALA A 141 7.13 10.08 2.38
N VAL A 142 7.31 11.39 2.61
CA VAL A 142 8.46 11.94 3.35
C VAL A 142 8.51 11.41 4.78
N LYS A 143 7.37 11.39 5.49
CA LYS A 143 7.29 10.88 6.86
C LYS A 143 7.64 9.39 6.95
N HIS A 144 7.14 8.58 6.01
CA HIS A 144 7.47 7.14 5.95
C HIS A 144 8.98 6.94 5.73
N LYS A 145 9.54 7.67 4.74
CA LYS A 145 10.98 7.61 4.48
C LYS A 145 11.80 7.99 5.71
N TYR A 146 11.43 9.03 6.45
CA TYR A 146 12.10 9.43 7.69
C TYR A 146 12.18 8.28 8.71
N ILE A 147 11.11 7.48 8.84
CA ILE A 147 11.10 6.34 9.75
C ILE A 147 12.08 5.26 9.28
N ILE A 148 12.09 4.98 7.98
CA ILE A 148 13.02 4.00 7.40
C ILE A 148 14.47 4.50 7.49
N ASP A 149 14.75 5.77 7.25
CA ASP A 149 16.08 6.36 7.45
C ASP A 149 16.58 6.20 8.90
N LYS A 150 15.64 6.21 9.88
CA LYS A 150 15.99 6.18 11.31
C LYS A 150 16.11 4.77 11.89
N PHE A 151 15.27 3.84 11.42
CA PHE A 151 15.08 2.54 12.06
C PHE A 151 15.28 1.35 11.10
N ASP A 152 15.48 1.59 9.81
CA ASP A 152 15.54 0.58 8.72
C ASP A 152 14.29 -0.31 8.63
N ARG A 153 13.25 0.01 9.39
CA ARG A 153 11.96 -0.69 9.43
C ARG A 153 10.86 0.20 10.04
N PHE A 154 9.62 -0.26 9.96
CA PHE A 154 8.50 0.40 10.64
C PHE A 154 8.30 -0.18 12.04
N PRO A 155 8.65 0.54 13.13
CA PRO A 155 8.53 0.04 14.50
C PRO A 155 7.11 -0.38 14.89
N HIS A 156 6.07 0.28 14.36
CA HIS A 156 4.68 -0.06 14.65
C HIS A 156 4.26 -1.46 14.15
N ARG A 157 5.03 -2.07 13.23
CA ARG A 157 4.79 -3.45 12.74
C ARG A 157 5.46 -4.51 13.62
N ASN A 158 6.37 -4.11 14.51
CA ASN A 158 7.21 -5.08 15.24
C ASN A 158 6.37 -6.10 16.01
N ASN A 159 5.39 -5.65 16.79
CA ASN A 159 4.54 -6.55 17.58
C ASN A 159 3.81 -7.59 16.69
N VAL A 160 3.22 -7.14 15.59
CA VAL A 160 2.43 -7.99 14.69
C VAL A 160 3.32 -8.97 13.92
N LEU A 161 4.57 -8.58 13.65
CA LEU A 161 5.56 -9.41 12.94
C LEU A 161 6.45 -10.23 13.90
N GLY A 162 6.17 -10.22 15.21
CA GLY A 162 6.95 -10.95 16.20
C GLY A 162 8.38 -10.44 16.36
N ARG A 163 8.64 -9.16 16.04
CA ARG A 163 9.96 -8.53 16.14
C ARG A 163 10.11 -7.81 17.49
N ILE A 164 11.27 -7.95 18.12
CA ILE A 164 11.59 -7.24 19.36
C ILE A 164 11.90 -5.78 19.01
N SER A 165 11.23 -4.84 19.69
CA SER A 165 11.51 -3.41 19.55
C SER A 165 12.71 -2.99 20.39
N THR A 166 13.57 -2.14 19.84
CA THR A 166 14.64 -1.47 20.59
C THR A 166 14.08 -0.39 21.52
N LYS A 167 14.88 0.10 22.46
CA LYS A 167 14.48 1.20 23.37
C LYS A 167 14.09 2.45 22.57
N SER A 168 14.87 2.82 21.58
CA SER A 168 14.60 4.00 20.74
C SER A 168 13.32 3.86 19.91
N GLU A 169 12.99 2.65 19.43
CA GLU A 169 11.72 2.38 18.75
C GLU A 169 10.53 2.48 19.70
N LEU A 170 10.67 1.98 20.94
CA LEU A 170 9.61 2.11 21.95
C LEU A 170 9.37 3.58 22.29
N GLU A 171 10.41 4.37 22.50
CA GLU A 171 10.31 5.82 22.72
C GLU A 171 9.63 6.51 21.52
N PHE A 172 10.03 6.18 20.29
CA PHE A 172 9.39 6.71 19.09
C PHE A 172 7.89 6.37 19.01
N LEU A 173 7.48 5.17 19.39
CA LEU A 173 6.08 4.72 19.34
C LEU A 173 5.16 5.45 20.33
N THR A 174 5.70 6.22 21.27
CA THR A 174 4.92 7.11 22.16
C THR A 174 4.57 8.45 21.52
N LEU A 175 5.24 8.81 20.42
CA LEU A 175 5.07 10.11 19.77
C LEU A 175 3.83 10.15 18.88
N PRO A 176 3.13 11.30 18.75
CA PRO A 176 2.07 11.47 17.75
C PRO A 176 2.59 11.22 16.33
N GLY A 177 1.81 10.50 15.51
CA GLY A 177 2.17 10.20 14.12
C GLY A 177 3.25 9.12 13.94
N SER A 178 3.58 8.37 14.99
CA SER A 178 4.49 7.21 14.94
C SER A 178 3.85 5.95 14.32
N ARG A 179 2.53 5.98 14.12
CA ARG A 179 1.72 4.89 13.54
C ARG A 179 0.88 5.45 12.39
N PHE A 180 0.72 4.68 11.34
CA PHE A 180 -0.07 5.01 10.14
C PHE A 180 -1.27 4.09 10.02
#